data_1193ce7562232f5d11fe9a57ba1d6700
#
_entry.id   1193ce7562232f5d11fe9a57ba1d6700
#
_cell.length_a   1.000
_cell.length_b   1.000
_cell.length_c   1.000
_cell.angle_alpha   90.00
_cell.angle_beta   90.00
_cell.angle_gamma   90.00
#
_symmetry.space_group_name_H-M   'P 1'
#
loop_
_entity.id
_entity.type
_entity.pdbx_description
1 polymer ?
#
loop_
_entity_poly.entity_id
_entity_poly.type
_entity_poly.pdbx_seq_one_letter_code
_entity_poly.pdbx_strand_id
1 'polypeptide(L)'
;HRENTTDWNDKGNAEKWRASWAAHLNKALELKGVAARVDHRSYKRQGVDKIPSIHMGVAAIRMEKRGIRTIKGDFNRAIAADNKLLKELKARITRLYNWSKELAAREKSLGGRKQSVMAQLMDAQFARQKEKPSNSNYAAIRRLKENAAVFNFLMEHNINSVEELFDVISDLNDRYYDLRGKIVNAERRIAALRERLDKLKQYRSYKAVRQKLDTLNGKKRALYEEQHKAELAAFASAEKYLTALKEAGEKIKPEEWRKETERLNAEREANYKRMEDMREQIKAAENIRKDAERIAEWNQQEEMKRDAPSL
;
A
#
# COMPACT_ATOMS: atom_id res chain seq x y z
N HIS A 1 -48.93 20.40 14.75
CA HIS A 1 -48.06 19.31 14.24
C HIS A 1 -47.01 19.91 13.31
N ARG A 2 -45.76 20.01 13.77
CA ARG A 2 -44.62 20.27 12.91
C ARG A 2 -44.31 18.97 12.20
N GLU A 3 -44.66 18.86 10.94
CA GLU A 3 -44.16 17.80 10.11
C GLU A 3 -42.65 17.94 9.99
N ASN A 4 -41.91 16.87 10.32
CA ASN A 4 -40.46 16.81 10.13
C ASN A 4 -40.21 16.65 8.61
N THR A 5 -40.19 17.77 7.89
CA THR A 5 -39.97 17.80 6.44
C THR A 5 -38.50 17.65 6.02
N THR A 6 -37.59 17.44 6.99
CA THR A 6 -36.14 17.34 6.70
C THR A 6 -35.64 15.96 7.04
N ASP A 7 -35.32 15.20 6.00
CA ASP A 7 -34.63 13.91 6.04
C ASP A 7 -33.11 14.04 6.20
N TRP A 8 -32.60 15.21 6.58
CA TRP A 8 -31.17 15.55 6.67
C TRP A 8 -30.36 14.61 7.55
N ASN A 9 -30.98 14.00 8.55
CA ASN A 9 -30.33 13.09 9.48
C ASN A 9 -30.38 11.62 9.05
N ASP A 10 -30.99 11.29 7.94
CA ASP A 10 -31.02 9.94 7.40
C ASP A 10 -29.61 9.45 7.07
N LYS A 11 -29.27 8.27 7.59
CA LYS A 11 -27.94 7.67 7.41
C LYS A 11 -27.54 7.49 5.93
N GLY A 12 -28.52 7.35 5.03
CA GLY A 12 -28.30 7.21 3.59
C GLY A 12 -27.97 8.51 2.87
N ASN A 13 -28.35 9.67 3.42
CA ASN A 13 -28.21 10.95 2.72
C ASN A 13 -26.75 11.37 2.51
N ALA A 14 -25.89 11.13 3.50
CA ALA A 14 -24.48 11.42 3.38
C ALA A 14 -23.80 10.69 2.18
N GLU A 15 -24.24 9.46 1.92
CA GLU A 15 -23.74 8.68 0.76
C GLU A 15 -24.30 9.25 -0.56
N LYS A 16 -25.59 9.57 -0.61
CA LYS A 16 -26.23 10.17 -1.79
C LYS A 16 -25.59 11.52 -2.16
N TRP A 17 -25.33 12.37 -1.17
CA TRP A 17 -24.69 13.68 -1.38
C TRP A 17 -23.26 13.55 -1.87
N ARG A 18 -22.46 12.62 -1.30
CA ARG A 18 -21.11 12.34 -1.78
C ARG A 18 -21.10 11.81 -3.20
N ALA A 19 -22.03 10.93 -3.54
CA ALA A 19 -22.19 10.41 -4.90
C ALA A 19 -22.56 11.52 -5.89
N SER A 20 -23.54 12.35 -5.55
CA SER A 20 -23.97 13.48 -6.36
C SER A 20 -22.84 14.50 -6.56
N TRP A 21 -22.12 14.84 -5.48
CA TRP A 21 -20.96 15.73 -5.55
C TRP A 21 -19.87 15.18 -6.48
N ALA A 22 -19.52 13.91 -6.34
CA ALA A 22 -18.53 13.27 -7.20
C ALA A 22 -18.96 13.27 -8.68
N ALA A 23 -20.24 13.03 -8.97
CA ALA A 23 -20.78 13.09 -10.34
C ALA A 23 -20.67 14.50 -10.94
N HIS A 24 -21.05 15.54 -10.19
CA HIS A 24 -20.96 16.94 -10.64
C HIS A 24 -19.51 17.36 -10.87
N LEU A 25 -18.61 16.98 -9.94
CA LEU A 25 -17.18 17.30 -10.09
C LEU A 25 -16.57 16.59 -11.30
N ASN A 26 -16.89 15.32 -11.51
CA ASN A 26 -16.40 14.58 -12.68
C ASN A 26 -16.88 15.18 -14.00
N LYS A 27 -18.14 15.63 -14.07
CA LYS A 27 -18.66 16.37 -15.22
C LYS A 27 -17.91 17.70 -15.46
N ALA A 28 -17.62 18.44 -14.39
CA ALA A 28 -16.85 19.67 -14.48
C ALA A 28 -15.39 19.42 -14.94
N LEU A 29 -14.75 18.35 -14.46
CA LEU A 29 -13.41 17.94 -14.88
C LEU A 29 -13.39 17.53 -16.36
N GLU A 30 -14.42 16.82 -16.83
CA GLU A 30 -14.57 16.43 -18.23
C GLU A 30 -14.72 17.65 -19.15
N LEU A 31 -15.56 18.60 -18.80
CA LEU A 31 -15.74 19.86 -19.53
C LEU A 31 -14.43 20.67 -19.60
N LYS A 32 -13.55 20.54 -18.63
CA LYS A 32 -12.23 21.18 -18.58
C LYS A 32 -11.12 20.35 -19.26
N GLY A 33 -11.44 19.20 -19.85
CA GLY A 33 -10.45 18.29 -20.46
C GLY A 33 -9.48 17.63 -19.47
N VAL A 34 -9.81 17.62 -18.16
CA VAL A 34 -8.96 17.02 -17.12
C VAL A 34 -9.27 15.54 -17.02
N ALA A 35 -8.25 14.69 -17.19
CA ALA A 35 -8.40 13.23 -17.12
C ALA A 35 -8.65 12.67 -15.72
N ALA A 36 -8.39 13.45 -14.65
CA ALA A 36 -8.62 13.03 -13.28
C ALA A 36 -10.12 12.76 -13.04
N ARG A 37 -10.42 11.76 -12.22
CA ARG A 37 -11.77 11.43 -11.78
C ARG A 37 -11.81 11.22 -10.28
N VAL A 38 -12.92 11.61 -9.64
CA VAL A 38 -13.16 11.49 -8.20
C VAL A 38 -14.20 10.40 -7.96
N ASP A 39 -13.95 9.53 -7.00
CA ASP A 39 -14.89 8.53 -6.51
C ASP A 39 -15.15 8.77 -5.02
N HIS A 40 -16.42 8.84 -4.64
CA HIS A 40 -16.84 9.10 -3.26
C HIS A 40 -16.69 7.88 -2.34
N ARG A 41 -16.53 6.68 -2.92
CA ARG A 41 -16.42 5.43 -2.19
C ARG A 41 -15.06 5.30 -1.52
N SER A 42 -14.98 4.53 -0.42
CA SER A 42 -13.70 4.18 0.18
C SER A 42 -12.85 3.35 -0.78
N TYR A 43 -11.53 3.41 -0.67
CA TYR A 43 -10.60 2.61 -1.49
C TYR A 43 -10.95 1.11 -1.50
N LYS A 44 -11.41 0.56 -0.34
CA LYS A 44 -11.87 -0.82 -0.26
C LYS A 44 -13.07 -1.09 -1.19
N ARG A 45 -14.06 -0.18 -1.21
CA ARG A 45 -15.25 -0.29 -2.09
C ARG A 45 -14.94 -0.04 -3.55
N GLN A 46 -13.88 0.73 -3.83
CA GLN A 46 -13.37 0.97 -5.18
C GLN A 46 -12.50 -0.18 -5.70
N GLY A 47 -12.13 -1.15 -4.87
CA GLY A 47 -11.15 -2.18 -5.20
C GLY A 47 -9.72 -1.63 -5.37
N VAL A 48 -9.47 -0.39 -4.88
CA VAL A 48 -8.16 0.26 -4.97
C VAL A 48 -7.26 -0.20 -3.84
N ASP A 49 -6.15 -0.76 -4.22
CA ASP A 49 -5.10 -1.28 -3.35
C ASP A 49 -4.22 -0.16 -2.79
N LYS A 50 -4.78 0.66 -1.91
CA LYS A 50 -4.07 1.80 -1.32
C LYS A 50 -4.46 1.96 0.14
N ILE A 51 -3.48 2.24 0.99
CA ILE A 51 -3.70 2.62 2.38
C ILE A 51 -4.23 4.05 2.39
N PRO A 52 -5.41 4.33 2.98
CA PRO A 52 -5.95 5.68 3.02
C PRO A 52 -5.14 6.56 3.99
N SER A 53 -4.90 7.82 3.59
CA SER A 53 -4.34 8.82 4.49
C SER A 53 -5.36 9.23 5.55
N ILE A 54 -4.89 9.72 6.70
CA ILE A 54 -5.75 10.26 7.75
C ILE A 54 -6.06 11.73 7.50
N HIS A 55 -7.26 12.16 7.91
CA HIS A 55 -7.64 13.56 7.81
C HIS A 55 -6.82 14.42 8.78
N MET A 56 -6.10 15.41 8.25
CA MET A 56 -5.20 16.25 9.04
C MET A 56 -5.94 17.33 9.86
N GLY A 57 -7.03 17.86 9.33
CA GLY A 57 -7.70 19.02 9.87
C GLY A 57 -7.01 20.35 9.52
N VAL A 58 -7.75 21.46 9.64
CA VAL A 58 -7.29 22.78 9.18
C VAL A 58 -6.04 23.26 9.91
N ALA A 59 -5.96 23.03 11.22
CA ALA A 59 -4.81 23.46 12.03
C ALA A 59 -3.51 22.76 11.60
N ALA A 60 -3.53 21.41 11.47
CA ALA A 60 -2.36 20.66 11.05
C ALA A 60 -1.95 21.01 9.61
N ILE A 61 -2.91 21.24 8.69
CA ILE A 61 -2.61 21.70 7.33
C ILE A 61 -1.91 23.06 7.33
N ARG A 62 -2.37 24.01 8.15
CA ARG A 62 -1.74 25.34 8.26
C ARG A 62 -0.31 25.25 8.82
N MET A 63 -0.09 24.40 9.82
CA MET A 63 1.25 24.16 10.39
C MET A 63 2.20 23.57 9.35
N GLU A 64 1.78 22.52 8.65
CA GLU A 64 2.60 21.89 7.59
C GLU A 64 2.91 22.86 6.44
N LYS A 65 1.96 23.71 6.03
CA LYS A 65 2.21 24.76 5.03
C LYS A 65 3.25 25.80 5.47
N ARG A 66 3.43 25.99 6.78
CA ARG A 66 4.47 26.86 7.37
C ARG A 66 5.78 26.11 7.64
N GLY A 67 5.92 24.86 7.19
CA GLY A 67 7.10 24.04 7.44
C GLY A 67 7.16 23.38 8.82
N ILE A 68 6.12 23.52 9.65
CA ILE A 68 6.06 22.92 10.99
C ILE A 68 5.52 21.50 10.85
N ARG A 69 6.34 20.51 11.16
CA ARG A 69 5.96 19.08 11.10
C ARG A 69 4.94 18.75 12.17
N THR A 70 3.93 17.99 11.78
CA THR A 70 2.88 17.50 12.67
C THR A 70 2.85 15.97 12.70
N ILE A 71 2.42 15.38 13.82
CA ILE A 71 2.27 13.92 13.96
C ILE A 71 1.38 13.34 12.85
N LYS A 72 0.29 14.03 12.51
CA LYS A 72 -0.61 13.61 11.41
C LYS A 72 0.05 13.72 10.04
N GLY A 73 0.87 14.75 9.83
CA GLY A 73 1.64 14.93 8.62
C GLY A 73 2.70 13.85 8.46
N ASP A 74 3.44 13.54 9.53
CA ASP A 74 4.43 12.46 9.53
C ASP A 74 3.77 11.10 9.24
N PHE A 75 2.63 10.83 9.84
CA PHE A 75 1.87 9.61 9.58
C PHE A 75 1.43 9.51 8.10
N ASN A 76 0.93 10.60 7.51
CA ASN A 76 0.54 10.60 6.11
C ASN A 76 1.75 10.47 5.16
N ARG A 77 2.92 11.01 5.53
CA ARG A 77 4.17 10.79 4.80
C ARG A 77 4.60 9.33 4.82
N ALA A 78 4.52 8.68 5.98
CA ALA A 78 4.78 7.24 6.11
C ALA A 78 3.82 6.43 5.22
N ILE A 79 2.52 6.67 5.30
CA ILE A 79 1.52 6.01 4.43
C ILE A 79 1.84 6.24 2.94
N ALA A 80 2.28 7.42 2.56
CA ALA A 80 2.62 7.71 1.17
C ALA A 80 3.84 6.90 0.70
N ALA A 81 4.87 6.76 1.55
CA ALA A 81 6.05 5.94 1.29
C ALA A 81 5.66 4.45 1.18
N ASP A 82 4.84 3.95 2.09
CA ASP A 82 4.34 2.58 2.11
C ASP A 82 3.51 2.26 0.85
N ASN A 83 2.61 3.14 0.46
CA ASN A 83 1.84 2.98 -0.77
C ASN A 83 2.72 2.95 -2.02
N LYS A 84 3.82 3.73 -2.04
CA LYS A 84 4.80 3.71 -3.14
C LYS A 84 5.51 2.35 -3.20
N LEU A 85 5.99 1.85 -2.07
CA LEU A 85 6.64 0.54 -1.96
C LEU A 85 5.70 -0.59 -2.40
N LEU A 86 4.47 -0.61 -1.87
CA LEU A 86 3.46 -1.60 -2.21
C LEU A 86 3.12 -1.60 -3.71
N LYS A 87 2.99 -0.42 -4.32
CA LYS A 87 2.75 -0.28 -5.75
C LYS A 87 3.91 -0.80 -6.59
N GLU A 88 5.14 -0.49 -6.19
CA GLU A 88 6.36 -0.94 -6.86
C GLU A 88 6.46 -2.48 -6.82
N LEU A 89 6.34 -3.07 -5.63
CA LEU A 89 6.41 -4.53 -5.45
C LEU A 89 5.31 -5.24 -6.24
N LYS A 90 4.07 -4.74 -6.18
CA LYS A 90 2.96 -5.30 -6.96
C LYS A 90 3.27 -5.31 -8.46
N ALA A 91 3.76 -4.20 -9.01
CA ALA A 91 4.08 -4.11 -10.44
C ALA A 91 5.19 -5.09 -10.84
N ARG A 92 6.20 -5.29 -9.98
CA ARG A 92 7.30 -6.22 -10.21
C ARG A 92 6.83 -7.67 -10.16
N ILE A 93 6.10 -8.06 -9.12
CA ILE A 93 5.54 -9.40 -8.96
C ILE A 93 4.58 -9.75 -10.11
N THR A 94 3.69 -8.82 -10.49
CA THR A 94 2.74 -9.07 -11.59
C THR A 94 3.48 -9.34 -12.92
N ARG A 95 4.57 -8.60 -13.19
CA ARG A 95 5.40 -8.86 -14.38
C ARG A 95 6.07 -10.24 -14.34
N LEU A 96 6.61 -10.63 -13.19
CA LEU A 96 7.24 -11.95 -13.01
C LEU A 96 6.21 -13.07 -13.16
N TYR A 97 5.04 -12.92 -12.55
CA TYR A 97 3.97 -13.90 -12.63
C TYR A 97 3.48 -14.10 -14.08
N ASN A 98 3.25 -13.03 -14.82
CA ASN A 98 2.82 -13.13 -16.21
C ASN A 98 3.91 -13.79 -17.08
N TRP A 99 5.16 -13.38 -16.90
CA TRP A 99 6.28 -13.98 -17.61
C TRP A 99 6.43 -15.48 -17.31
N SER A 100 6.40 -15.89 -16.05
CA SER A 100 6.52 -17.31 -15.68
C SER A 100 5.35 -18.15 -16.23
N LYS A 101 4.15 -17.60 -16.27
CA LYS A 101 2.97 -18.21 -16.88
C LYS A 101 3.14 -18.42 -18.38
N GLU A 102 3.67 -17.42 -19.09
CA GLU A 102 3.97 -17.51 -20.53
C GLU A 102 5.07 -18.55 -20.80
N LEU A 103 6.10 -18.58 -19.97
CA LEU A 103 7.20 -19.53 -20.08
C LEU A 103 6.69 -20.98 -19.88
N ALA A 104 5.90 -21.26 -18.87
CA ALA A 104 5.29 -22.56 -18.61
C ALA A 104 4.35 -23.00 -19.76
N ALA A 105 3.62 -22.06 -20.37
CA ALA A 105 2.77 -22.35 -21.53
C ALA A 105 3.60 -22.73 -22.76
N ARG A 106 4.71 -22.05 -23.01
CA ARG A 106 5.64 -22.37 -24.13
C ARG A 106 6.29 -23.73 -23.95
N GLU A 107 6.76 -24.07 -22.74
CA GLU A 107 7.37 -25.38 -22.47
C GLU A 107 6.39 -26.52 -22.70
N LYS A 108 5.13 -26.39 -22.31
CA LYS A 108 4.07 -27.36 -22.62
C LYS A 108 3.82 -27.51 -24.11
N SER A 109 3.92 -26.44 -24.91
CA SER A 109 3.72 -26.49 -26.38
C SER A 109 4.86 -27.14 -27.14
N LEU A 110 6.09 -27.13 -26.61
CA LEU A 110 7.30 -27.65 -27.22
C LEU A 110 7.58 -29.15 -26.93
N GLY A 111 6.65 -29.87 -26.27
CA GLY A 111 6.73 -31.32 -26.09
C GLY A 111 7.82 -31.82 -25.14
N GLY A 112 8.23 -31.00 -24.18
CA GLY A 112 8.80 -31.51 -22.92
C GLY A 112 10.19 -32.11 -22.93
N ARG A 113 11.17 -31.61 -23.70
CA ARG A 113 12.57 -31.82 -23.35
C ARG A 113 12.91 -30.95 -22.12
N LYS A 114 12.87 -31.59 -20.95
CA LYS A 114 13.26 -30.97 -19.68
C LYS A 114 14.75 -30.65 -19.67
N GLN A 115 15.15 -29.52 -20.22
CA GLN A 115 16.48 -28.96 -19.90
C GLN A 115 16.37 -28.26 -18.56
N SER A 116 17.28 -28.55 -17.63
CA SER A 116 17.36 -27.86 -16.36
C SER A 116 17.49 -26.34 -16.57
N VAL A 117 16.63 -25.54 -15.92
CA VAL A 117 16.73 -24.08 -15.95
C VAL A 117 18.13 -23.62 -15.55
N MET A 118 18.77 -24.35 -14.63
CA MET A 118 20.16 -24.13 -14.22
C MET A 118 21.12 -24.29 -15.39
N ALA A 119 20.98 -25.36 -16.19
CA ALA A 119 21.84 -25.59 -17.33
C ALA A 119 21.68 -24.53 -18.42
N GLN A 120 20.44 -24.15 -18.75
CA GLN A 120 20.16 -23.07 -19.72
C GLN A 120 20.75 -21.72 -19.26
N LEU A 121 20.65 -21.38 -17.97
CA LEU A 121 21.25 -20.17 -17.43
C LEU A 121 22.78 -20.21 -17.41
N MET A 122 23.38 -21.36 -17.13
CA MET A 122 24.84 -21.54 -17.21
C MET A 122 25.36 -21.38 -18.65
N ASP A 123 24.70 -22.02 -19.59
CA ASP A 123 25.08 -21.91 -21.00
C ASP A 123 25.01 -20.47 -21.51
N ALA A 124 23.96 -19.74 -21.13
CA ALA A 124 23.83 -18.32 -21.45
C ALA A 124 24.91 -17.43 -20.80
N GLN A 125 25.31 -17.74 -19.60
CA GLN A 125 26.38 -17.01 -18.93
C GLN A 125 27.74 -17.26 -19.55
N PHE A 126 28.02 -18.50 -19.95
CA PHE A 126 29.25 -18.84 -20.69
C PHE A 126 29.30 -18.19 -22.07
N ALA A 127 28.19 -18.18 -22.82
CA ALA A 127 28.08 -17.48 -24.09
C ALA A 127 28.37 -15.98 -23.95
N ARG A 128 27.83 -15.36 -22.91
CA ARG A 128 28.01 -13.94 -22.59
C ARG A 128 29.44 -13.55 -22.20
N GLN A 129 30.18 -14.44 -21.56
CA GLN A 129 31.59 -14.23 -21.22
C GLN A 129 32.47 -14.19 -22.50
N LYS A 130 32.11 -14.96 -23.54
CA LYS A 130 32.81 -14.97 -24.82
C LYS A 130 32.56 -13.71 -25.66
N GLU A 131 31.32 -13.16 -25.63
CA GLU A 131 30.96 -12.05 -26.51
C GLU A 131 31.41 -10.66 -26.04
N LYS A 132 31.46 -10.40 -24.73
CA LYS A 132 31.86 -9.10 -24.17
C LYS A 132 32.76 -9.27 -22.95
N PRO A 133 34.08 -9.44 -23.16
CA PRO A 133 35.03 -9.38 -22.07
C PRO A 133 34.92 -8.00 -21.42
N SER A 134 34.62 -7.95 -20.10
CA SER A 134 34.49 -6.71 -19.37
C SER A 134 35.85 -6.10 -19.10
N ASN A 135 36.11 -4.92 -19.65
CA ASN A 135 37.35 -4.17 -19.41
C ASN A 135 37.40 -3.51 -18.02
N SER A 136 36.39 -3.65 -17.18
CA SER A 136 36.32 -3.07 -15.83
C SER A 136 36.16 -4.14 -14.76
N ASN A 137 37.10 -4.21 -13.82
CA ASN A 137 37.02 -5.10 -12.65
C ASN A 137 35.73 -4.91 -11.85
N TYR A 138 35.22 -3.68 -11.76
CA TYR A 138 33.97 -3.38 -11.06
C TYR A 138 32.74 -4.00 -11.73
N ALA A 139 32.67 -3.95 -13.07
CA ALA A 139 31.59 -4.57 -13.82
C ALA A 139 31.64 -6.10 -13.73
N ALA A 140 32.84 -6.70 -13.73
CA ALA A 140 33.03 -8.13 -13.53
C ALA A 140 32.57 -8.58 -12.13
N ILE A 141 32.96 -7.87 -11.06
CA ILE A 141 32.53 -8.15 -9.70
C ILE A 141 31.00 -8.02 -9.54
N ARG A 142 30.39 -6.98 -10.14
CA ARG A 142 28.94 -6.81 -10.10
C ARG A 142 28.20 -7.96 -10.77
N ARG A 143 28.66 -8.40 -11.95
CA ARG A 143 28.11 -9.57 -12.66
C ARG A 143 28.24 -10.84 -11.83
N LEU A 144 29.41 -11.07 -11.21
CA LEU A 144 29.61 -12.23 -10.36
C LEU A 144 28.63 -12.27 -9.19
N LYS A 145 28.38 -11.11 -8.54
CA LYS A 145 27.40 -10.99 -7.45
C LYS A 145 25.94 -11.21 -7.94
N GLU A 146 25.58 -10.68 -9.10
CA GLU A 146 24.26 -10.88 -9.71
C GLU A 146 24.05 -12.37 -10.03
N ASN A 147 25.04 -13.03 -10.60
CA ASN A 147 24.99 -14.46 -10.92
C ASN A 147 24.92 -15.33 -9.66
N ALA A 148 25.73 -15.01 -8.63
CA ALA A 148 25.66 -15.72 -7.37
C ALA A 148 24.28 -15.59 -6.68
N ALA A 149 23.65 -14.43 -6.78
CA ALA A 149 22.30 -14.24 -6.26
C ALA A 149 21.24 -15.09 -7.00
N VAL A 150 21.38 -15.23 -8.33
CA VAL A 150 20.54 -16.10 -9.15
C VAL A 150 20.72 -17.56 -8.75
N PHE A 151 21.97 -18.03 -8.65
CA PHE A 151 22.24 -19.42 -8.26
C PHE A 151 21.74 -19.73 -6.84
N ASN A 152 22.01 -18.84 -5.90
CA ASN A 152 21.54 -19.00 -4.53
C ASN A 152 20.00 -19.09 -4.49
N PHE A 153 19.30 -18.24 -5.23
CA PHE A 153 17.84 -18.29 -5.30
C PHE A 153 17.35 -19.63 -5.86
N LEU A 154 17.93 -20.12 -6.94
CA LEU A 154 17.57 -21.42 -7.53
C LEU A 154 17.84 -22.58 -6.58
N MET A 155 18.98 -22.55 -5.86
CA MET A 155 19.35 -23.58 -4.89
C MET A 155 18.50 -23.53 -3.62
N GLU A 156 18.25 -22.35 -3.06
CA GLU A 156 17.41 -22.17 -1.86
C GLU A 156 15.97 -22.64 -2.07
N HIS A 157 15.46 -22.48 -3.27
CA HIS A 157 14.11 -22.90 -3.66
C HIS A 157 14.05 -24.24 -4.38
N ASN A 158 15.18 -24.96 -4.54
CA ASN A 158 15.29 -26.24 -5.26
C ASN A 158 14.68 -26.19 -6.67
N ILE A 159 14.91 -25.09 -7.40
CA ILE A 159 14.33 -24.86 -8.72
C ILE A 159 15.20 -25.55 -9.79
N ASN A 160 14.68 -26.64 -10.35
CA ASN A 160 15.34 -27.40 -11.43
C ASN A 160 14.58 -27.30 -12.76
N SER A 161 13.31 -26.91 -12.74
CA SER A 161 12.43 -26.81 -13.90
C SER A 161 11.72 -25.46 -13.97
N VAL A 162 11.18 -25.15 -15.16
CA VAL A 162 10.36 -23.94 -15.37
C VAL A 162 9.05 -24.01 -14.56
N GLU A 163 8.49 -25.21 -14.37
CA GLU A 163 7.29 -25.41 -13.57
C GLU A 163 7.56 -25.05 -12.11
N GLU A 164 8.68 -25.51 -11.52
CA GLU A 164 9.08 -25.16 -10.16
C GLU A 164 9.37 -23.66 -10.02
N LEU A 165 9.98 -23.03 -11.03
CA LEU A 165 10.16 -21.57 -11.04
C LEU A 165 8.82 -20.83 -11.03
N PHE A 166 7.83 -21.31 -11.79
CA PHE A 166 6.49 -20.75 -11.79
C PHE A 166 5.84 -20.88 -10.42
N ASP A 167 5.94 -22.04 -9.77
CA ASP A 167 5.37 -22.30 -8.46
C ASP A 167 5.97 -21.37 -7.39
N VAL A 168 7.29 -21.18 -7.40
CA VAL A 168 7.97 -20.25 -6.48
C VAL A 168 7.54 -18.80 -6.71
N ILE A 169 7.41 -18.36 -7.97
CA ILE A 169 6.96 -17.00 -8.30
C ILE A 169 5.48 -16.83 -7.91
N SER A 170 4.65 -17.86 -8.09
CA SER A 170 3.25 -17.86 -7.65
C SER A 170 3.15 -17.73 -6.12
N ASP A 171 3.94 -18.50 -5.37
CA ASP A 171 4.01 -18.42 -3.93
C ASP A 171 4.52 -17.03 -3.43
N LEU A 172 5.50 -16.42 -4.11
CA LEU A 172 5.92 -15.04 -3.84
C LEU A 172 4.77 -14.05 -4.04
N ASN A 173 3.96 -14.24 -5.08
CA ASN A 173 2.79 -13.41 -5.35
C ASN A 173 1.75 -13.54 -4.22
N ASP A 174 1.44 -14.77 -3.81
CA ASP A 174 0.44 -15.03 -2.75
C ASP A 174 0.91 -14.50 -1.39
N ARG A 175 2.17 -14.71 -1.05
CA ARG A 175 2.79 -14.12 0.15
C ARG A 175 2.76 -12.59 0.13
N TYR A 176 2.98 -11.97 -1.02
CA TYR A 176 2.86 -10.51 -1.16
C TYR A 176 1.46 -10.03 -0.82
N TYR A 177 0.41 -10.67 -1.37
CA TYR A 177 -0.96 -10.26 -1.11
C TYR A 177 -1.38 -10.51 0.34
N ASP A 178 -0.93 -11.61 0.97
CA ASP A 178 -1.17 -11.89 2.39
C ASP A 178 -0.53 -10.84 3.30
N LEU A 179 0.78 -10.58 3.15
CA LEU A 179 1.49 -9.56 3.92
C LEU A 179 0.88 -8.18 3.75
N ARG A 180 0.53 -7.83 2.52
CA ARG A 180 -0.13 -6.58 2.20
C ARG A 180 -1.49 -6.47 2.88
N GLY A 181 -2.28 -7.53 2.86
CA GLY A 181 -3.56 -7.59 3.55
C GLY A 181 -3.40 -7.35 5.06
N LYS A 182 -2.42 -7.99 5.69
CA LYS A 182 -2.08 -7.80 7.11
C LYS A 182 -1.66 -6.37 7.41
N ILE A 183 -0.80 -5.76 6.60
CA ILE A 183 -0.36 -4.36 6.76
C ILE A 183 -1.56 -3.41 6.66
N VAL A 184 -2.38 -3.53 5.62
CA VAL A 184 -3.56 -2.65 5.41
C VAL A 184 -4.56 -2.77 6.55
N ASN A 185 -4.81 -3.99 7.04
CA ASN A 185 -5.73 -4.21 8.15
C ASN A 185 -5.18 -3.64 9.47
N ALA A 186 -3.88 -3.84 9.75
CA ALA A 186 -3.22 -3.26 10.91
C ALA A 186 -3.30 -1.73 10.89
N GLU A 187 -2.99 -1.08 9.75
CA GLU A 187 -3.07 0.38 9.61
C GLU A 187 -4.48 0.92 9.83
N ARG A 188 -5.49 0.26 9.28
CA ARG A 188 -6.89 0.66 9.52
C ARG A 188 -7.28 0.57 10.98
N ARG A 189 -6.86 -0.50 11.66
CA ARG A 189 -7.16 -0.70 13.07
C ARG A 189 -6.41 0.29 13.95
N ILE A 190 -5.13 0.55 13.68
CA ILE A 190 -4.32 1.56 14.36
C ILE A 190 -4.95 2.94 14.21
N ALA A 191 -5.39 3.33 13.02
CA ALA A 191 -6.05 4.61 12.78
C ALA A 191 -7.33 4.76 13.62
N ALA A 192 -8.16 3.71 13.66
CA ALA A 192 -9.40 3.71 14.47
C ALA A 192 -9.09 3.81 15.98
N LEU A 193 -8.10 3.08 16.48
CA LEU A 193 -7.72 3.14 17.90
C LEU A 193 -7.13 4.50 18.28
N ARG A 194 -6.31 5.09 17.41
CA ARG A 194 -5.78 6.45 17.62
C ARG A 194 -6.89 7.49 17.66
N GLU A 195 -7.86 7.40 16.75
CA GLU A 195 -9.03 8.29 16.77
C GLU A 195 -9.80 8.18 18.10
N ARG A 196 -10.03 6.96 18.60
CA ARG A 196 -10.66 6.73 19.91
C ARG A 196 -9.88 7.37 21.06
N LEU A 197 -8.56 7.20 21.07
CA LEU A 197 -7.69 7.79 22.10
C LEU A 197 -7.66 9.32 22.00
N ASP A 198 -7.61 9.89 20.80
CA ASP A 198 -7.65 11.33 20.57
C ASP A 198 -8.98 11.93 21.02
N LYS A 199 -10.11 11.28 20.71
CA LYS A 199 -11.43 11.72 21.17
C LYS A 199 -11.57 11.66 22.69
N LEU A 200 -11.06 10.59 23.31
CA LEU A 200 -11.05 10.48 24.76
C LEU A 200 -10.17 11.55 25.42
N LYS A 201 -9.01 11.86 24.81
CA LYS A 201 -8.13 12.93 25.27
C LYS A 201 -8.83 14.30 25.18
N GLN A 202 -9.46 14.62 24.04
CA GLN A 202 -10.23 15.85 23.86
C GLN A 202 -11.35 15.99 24.90
N TYR A 203 -12.12 14.92 25.11
CA TYR A 203 -13.18 14.89 26.12
C TYR A 203 -12.64 15.21 27.51
N ARG A 204 -11.55 14.56 27.93
CA ARG A 204 -10.93 14.78 29.25
C ARG A 204 -10.36 16.17 29.39
N SER A 205 -9.67 16.68 28.37
CA SER A 205 -9.02 18.00 28.40
C SER A 205 -10.03 19.14 28.50
N TYR A 206 -11.18 19.03 27.83
CA TYR A 206 -12.14 20.13 27.75
C TYR A 206 -13.35 19.95 28.68
N LYS A 207 -13.38 18.89 29.48
CA LYS A 207 -14.44 18.63 30.43
C LYS A 207 -14.61 19.77 31.43
N ALA A 208 -13.51 20.32 31.93
CA ALA A 208 -13.53 21.45 32.88
C ALA A 208 -14.11 22.74 32.26
N VAL A 209 -13.78 23.00 30.97
CA VAL A 209 -14.31 24.15 30.21
C VAL A 209 -15.84 24.01 30.08
N ARG A 210 -16.33 22.83 29.77
CA ARG A 210 -17.76 22.52 29.66
C ARG A 210 -18.47 22.69 30.98
N GLN A 211 -17.93 22.12 32.05
CA GLN A 211 -18.50 22.25 33.39
C GLN A 211 -18.60 23.71 33.84
N LYS A 212 -17.56 24.51 33.57
CA LYS A 212 -17.56 25.95 33.88
C LYS A 212 -18.64 26.70 33.09
N LEU A 213 -18.84 26.38 31.81
CA LEU A 213 -19.92 26.95 31.00
C LEU A 213 -21.28 26.68 31.60
N ASP A 214 -21.51 25.48 32.14
CA ASP A 214 -22.79 25.07 32.75
C ASP A 214 -23.10 25.78 34.07
N THR A 215 -22.09 26.36 34.76
CA THR A 215 -22.25 27.19 35.96
C THR A 215 -22.51 28.66 35.66
N LEU A 216 -22.31 29.11 34.42
CA LEU A 216 -22.44 30.50 33.99
C LEU A 216 -23.84 30.78 33.42
N ASN A 217 -24.39 32.00 33.70
CA ASN A 217 -25.67 32.44 33.18
C ASN A 217 -25.59 33.80 32.47
N GLY A 218 -26.57 34.07 31.59
CA GLY A 218 -26.75 35.35 30.91
C GLY A 218 -25.53 35.79 30.09
N LYS A 219 -25.17 37.08 30.14
CA LYS A 219 -24.07 37.66 29.34
C LYS A 219 -22.71 37.02 29.61
N LYS A 220 -22.46 36.56 30.84
CA LYS A 220 -21.18 35.88 31.19
C LYS A 220 -21.06 34.55 30.49
N ARG A 221 -22.15 33.81 30.34
CA ARG A 221 -22.18 32.54 29.59
C ARG A 221 -21.87 32.75 28.10
N ALA A 222 -22.53 33.73 27.47
CA ALA A 222 -22.32 34.03 26.05
C ALA A 222 -20.88 34.44 25.75
N LEU A 223 -20.29 35.29 26.59
CA LEU A 223 -18.88 35.70 26.42
C LEU A 223 -17.92 34.52 26.58
N TYR A 224 -18.14 33.69 27.58
CA TYR A 224 -17.30 32.50 27.83
C TYR A 224 -17.43 31.47 26.70
N GLU A 225 -18.62 31.27 26.17
CA GLU A 225 -18.89 30.39 25.03
C GLU A 225 -18.16 30.85 23.78
N GLU A 226 -18.14 32.15 23.50
CA GLU A 226 -17.42 32.73 22.37
C GLU A 226 -15.90 32.59 22.51
N GLN A 227 -15.38 32.86 23.71
CA GLN A 227 -13.94 32.72 24.01
C GLN A 227 -13.45 31.25 23.86
N HIS A 228 -14.28 30.28 24.27
CA HIS A 228 -13.94 28.85 24.29
C HIS A 228 -14.66 28.05 23.20
N LYS A 229 -15.14 28.71 22.14
CA LYS A 229 -15.93 28.08 21.05
C LYS A 229 -15.27 26.84 20.43
N ALA A 230 -13.97 26.90 20.18
CA ALA A 230 -13.23 25.79 19.59
C ALA A 230 -13.11 24.58 20.54
N GLU A 231 -12.89 24.84 21.83
CA GLU A 231 -12.75 23.82 22.87
C GLU A 231 -14.11 23.14 23.17
N LEU A 232 -15.18 23.92 23.22
CA LEU A 232 -16.54 23.42 23.39
C LEU A 232 -17.00 22.59 22.17
N ALA A 233 -16.68 23.01 20.97
CA ALA A 233 -16.96 22.25 19.76
C ALA A 233 -16.18 20.92 19.73
N ALA A 234 -14.91 20.94 20.16
CA ALA A 234 -14.09 19.73 20.27
C ALA A 234 -14.65 18.78 21.33
N PHE A 235 -15.07 19.31 22.51
CA PHE A 235 -15.73 18.53 23.55
C PHE A 235 -17.00 17.88 23.04
N ALA A 236 -17.92 18.63 22.44
CA ALA A 236 -19.18 18.11 21.90
C ALA A 236 -18.99 17.03 20.85
N SER A 237 -18.01 17.22 19.96
CA SER A 237 -17.63 16.19 18.99
C SER A 237 -17.10 14.92 19.65
N ALA A 238 -16.26 15.07 20.68
CA ALA A 238 -15.71 13.94 21.43
C ALA A 238 -16.79 13.22 22.24
N GLU A 239 -17.67 13.94 22.90
CA GLU A 239 -18.80 13.39 23.65
C GLU A 239 -19.73 12.58 22.76
N LYS A 240 -20.15 13.15 21.63
CA LYS A 240 -20.98 12.45 20.63
C LYS A 240 -20.33 11.15 20.16
N TYR A 241 -19.03 11.18 19.87
CA TYR A 241 -18.28 10.00 19.42
C TYR A 241 -18.24 8.91 20.50
N LEU A 242 -17.92 9.29 21.76
CA LEU A 242 -17.83 8.35 22.87
C LEU A 242 -19.20 7.78 23.26
N THR A 243 -20.27 8.56 23.13
CA THR A 243 -21.64 8.10 23.34
C THR A 243 -22.03 7.07 22.27
N ALA A 244 -21.74 7.34 20.99
CA ALA A 244 -21.99 6.40 19.92
C ALA A 244 -21.23 5.07 20.09
N LEU A 245 -19.99 5.11 20.62
CA LEU A 245 -19.24 3.89 20.96
C LEU A 245 -19.93 3.08 22.07
N LYS A 246 -20.44 3.74 23.10
CA LYS A 246 -21.17 3.08 24.19
C LYS A 246 -22.48 2.46 23.71
N GLU A 247 -23.22 3.17 22.87
CA GLU A 247 -24.46 2.69 22.25
C GLU A 247 -24.23 1.47 21.35
N ALA A 248 -23.04 1.40 20.70
CA ALA A 248 -22.59 0.23 19.97
C ALA A 248 -22.13 -0.94 20.86
N GLY A 249 -22.24 -0.81 22.19
CA GLY A 249 -21.85 -1.84 23.16
C GLY A 249 -20.35 -1.91 23.44
N GLU A 250 -19.55 -0.97 22.90
CA GLU A 250 -18.11 -0.96 23.13
C GLU A 250 -17.75 -0.30 24.47
N LYS A 251 -16.92 -1.00 25.25
CA LYS A 251 -16.41 -0.47 26.53
C LYS A 251 -15.23 0.47 26.27
N ILE A 252 -15.21 1.62 26.97
CA ILE A 252 -14.10 2.57 26.89
C ILE A 252 -12.94 2.07 27.76
N LYS A 253 -11.95 1.44 27.14
CA LYS A 253 -10.79 0.85 27.80
C LYS A 253 -9.49 1.41 27.18
N PRO A 254 -9.05 2.61 27.55
CA PRO A 254 -7.92 3.28 26.90
C PRO A 254 -6.60 2.51 27.03
N GLU A 255 -6.37 1.78 28.10
CA GLU A 255 -5.15 0.99 28.27
C GLU A 255 -5.11 -0.23 27.33
N GLU A 256 -6.26 -0.87 27.11
CA GLU A 256 -6.37 -1.96 26.12
C GLU A 256 -6.13 -1.41 24.71
N TRP A 257 -6.69 -0.23 24.38
CA TRP A 257 -6.49 0.42 23.09
C TRP A 257 -5.01 0.79 22.83
N ARG A 258 -4.30 1.27 23.87
CA ARG A 258 -2.85 1.54 23.77
C ARG A 258 -2.05 0.29 23.53
N LYS A 259 -2.27 -0.76 24.35
CA LYS A 259 -1.60 -2.05 24.19
C LYS A 259 -1.86 -2.68 22.81
N GLU A 260 -3.11 -2.62 22.34
CA GLU A 260 -3.47 -3.10 21.00
C GLU A 260 -2.75 -2.28 19.91
N THR A 261 -2.65 -0.96 20.07
CA THR A 261 -1.94 -0.10 19.11
C THR A 261 -0.43 -0.42 19.08
N GLU A 262 0.19 -0.64 20.22
CA GLU A 262 1.60 -1.05 20.31
C GLU A 262 1.84 -2.41 19.65
N ARG A 263 1.01 -3.41 19.96
CA ARG A 263 1.07 -4.74 19.34
C ARG A 263 0.93 -4.65 17.82
N LEU A 264 -0.06 -3.92 17.32
CA LEU A 264 -0.29 -3.76 15.89
C LEU A 264 0.84 -2.99 15.18
N ASN A 265 1.46 -2.01 15.85
CA ASN A 265 2.65 -1.33 15.30
C ASN A 265 3.82 -2.30 15.17
N ALA A 266 4.10 -3.12 16.19
CA ALA A 266 5.16 -4.13 16.14
C ALA A 266 4.90 -5.17 15.03
N GLU A 267 3.65 -5.65 14.91
CA GLU A 267 3.25 -6.57 13.85
C GLU A 267 3.41 -5.95 12.45
N ARG A 268 3.03 -4.70 12.29
CA ARG A 268 3.21 -3.93 11.06
C ARG A 268 4.68 -3.83 10.69
N GLU A 269 5.55 -3.44 11.62
CA GLU A 269 7.00 -3.34 11.39
C GLU A 269 7.61 -4.68 10.99
N ALA A 270 7.22 -5.77 11.65
CA ALA A 270 7.65 -7.10 11.29
C ALA A 270 7.20 -7.49 9.86
N ASN A 271 5.98 -7.13 9.46
CA ASN A 271 5.48 -7.39 8.12
C ASN A 271 6.19 -6.53 7.06
N TYR A 272 6.57 -5.28 7.36
CA TYR A 272 7.40 -4.48 6.46
C TYR A 272 8.79 -5.07 6.27
N LYS A 273 9.42 -5.56 7.34
CA LYS A 273 10.71 -6.25 7.23
C LYS A 273 10.60 -7.48 6.31
N ARG A 274 9.56 -8.29 6.47
CA ARG A 274 9.29 -9.42 5.56
C ARG A 274 9.07 -8.98 4.10
N MET A 275 8.46 -7.81 3.88
CA MET A 275 8.32 -7.22 2.54
C MET A 275 9.68 -6.80 1.95
N GLU A 276 10.59 -6.29 2.76
CA GLU A 276 11.96 -5.96 2.31
C GLU A 276 12.74 -7.23 1.96
N ASP A 277 12.66 -8.28 2.79
CA ASP A 277 13.26 -9.59 2.48
C ASP A 277 12.72 -10.16 1.16
N MET A 278 11.42 -10.08 0.94
CA MET A 278 10.78 -10.46 -0.32
C MET A 278 11.29 -9.64 -1.51
N ARG A 279 11.64 -8.38 -1.32
CA ARG A 279 12.19 -7.51 -2.37
C ARG A 279 13.48 -8.06 -2.96
N GLU A 280 14.35 -8.63 -2.16
CA GLU A 280 15.59 -9.26 -2.63
C GLU A 280 15.30 -10.55 -3.40
N GLN A 281 14.34 -11.36 -2.97
CA GLN A 281 13.91 -12.56 -3.69
C GLN A 281 13.30 -12.19 -5.06
N ILE A 282 12.45 -11.16 -5.12
CA ILE A 282 11.88 -10.64 -6.37
C ILE A 282 13.00 -10.17 -7.30
N LYS A 283 14.03 -9.50 -6.77
CA LYS A 283 15.16 -9.02 -7.57
C LYS A 283 15.96 -10.17 -8.17
N ALA A 284 16.18 -11.25 -7.43
CA ALA A 284 16.83 -12.46 -7.93
C ALA A 284 16.00 -13.09 -9.07
N ALA A 285 14.69 -13.26 -8.88
CA ALA A 285 13.79 -13.77 -9.91
C ALA A 285 13.73 -12.87 -11.17
N GLU A 286 13.79 -11.53 -11.02
CA GLU A 286 13.89 -10.61 -12.17
C GLU A 286 15.19 -10.75 -12.94
N ASN A 287 16.29 -11.06 -12.28
CA ASN A 287 17.56 -11.31 -12.95
C ASN A 287 17.49 -12.61 -13.77
N ILE A 288 16.88 -13.67 -13.22
CA ILE A 288 16.59 -14.91 -13.96
C ILE A 288 15.78 -14.61 -15.23
N ARG A 289 14.70 -13.83 -15.10
CA ARG A 289 13.89 -13.42 -16.24
C ARG A 289 14.71 -12.73 -17.32
N LYS A 290 15.51 -11.73 -16.94
CA LYS A 290 16.36 -10.98 -17.89
C LYS A 290 17.37 -11.86 -18.61
N ASP A 291 17.94 -12.82 -17.92
CA ASP A 291 18.89 -13.74 -18.53
C ASP A 291 18.18 -14.71 -19.46
N ALA A 292 17.02 -15.25 -19.10
CA ALA A 292 16.21 -16.11 -19.95
C ALA A 292 15.73 -15.40 -21.24
N GLU A 293 15.26 -14.13 -21.13
CA GLU A 293 14.85 -13.33 -22.30
C GLU A 293 16.02 -13.12 -23.29
N ARG A 294 17.21 -12.85 -22.77
CA ARG A 294 18.41 -12.69 -23.62
C ARG A 294 18.81 -13.97 -24.33
N ILE A 295 18.65 -15.14 -23.69
CA ILE A 295 18.91 -16.44 -24.31
C ILE A 295 17.93 -16.63 -25.47
N ALA A 296 16.66 -16.33 -25.26
CA ALA A 296 15.66 -16.48 -26.31
C ALA A 296 15.97 -15.58 -27.53
N GLU A 297 16.37 -14.31 -27.28
CA GLU A 297 16.77 -13.38 -28.35
C GLU A 297 18.01 -13.87 -29.11
N TRP A 298 19.01 -14.42 -28.41
CA TRP A 298 20.22 -14.93 -29.03
C TRP A 298 19.95 -16.18 -29.90
N ASN A 299 19.14 -17.10 -29.38
CA ASN A 299 18.77 -18.31 -30.17
C ASN A 299 17.99 -17.93 -31.42
N GLN A 300 17.07 -16.94 -31.37
CA GLN A 300 16.39 -16.46 -32.57
C GLN A 300 17.35 -15.83 -33.61
N GLN A 301 18.34 -15.08 -33.16
CA GLN A 301 19.34 -14.49 -34.04
C GLN A 301 20.24 -15.56 -34.70
N GLU A 302 20.56 -16.60 -33.97
CA GLU A 302 21.33 -17.73 -34.50
C GLU A 302 20.52 -18.55 -35.53
N GLU A 303 19.25 -18.80 -35.28
CA GLU A 303 18.34 -19.44 -36.23
C GLU A 303 18.20 -18.61 -37.50
N MET A 304 17.99 -17.30 -37.41
CA MET A 304 17.91 -16.41 -38.55
C MET A 304 19.22 -16.36 -39.35
N LYS A 305 20.39 -16.50 -38.71
CA LYS A 305 21.69 -16.59 -39.41
C LYS A 305 21.89 -17.91 -40.10
N ARG A 306 21.34 -19.02 -39.60
CA ARG A 306 21.41 -20.34 -40.21
C ARG A 306 20.48 -20.47 -41.44
N ASP A 307 19.34 -19.78 -41.37
CA ASP A 307 18.32 -19.77 -42.42
C ASP A 307 18.59 -18.71 -43.52
N ALA A 308 19.62 -17.86 -43.34
CA ALA A 308 20.03 -16.92 -44.35
C ALA A 308 20.71 -17.67 -45.51
N PRO A 309 20.22 -17.54 -46.77
CA PRO A 309 20.85 -18.20 -47.90
C PRO A 309 22.28 -17.73 -48.02
N SER A 310 23.21 -18.68 -48.09
CA SER A 310 24.62 -18.43 -48.44
C SER A 310 24.66 -17.85 -49.85
N LEU A 311 24.98 -16.55 -49.94
CA LEU A 311 25.26 -15.86 -51.20
C LEU A 311 26.57 -16.34 -51.81
#